data_94bcbaff5c82643f118d5b16b6d62285
#
_entry.id   94bcbaff5c82643f118d5b16b6d62285
#
_cell.length_a   1.000
_cell.length_b   1.000
_cell.length_c   1.000
_cell.angle_alpha   90.00
_cell.angle_beta   90.00
_cell.angle_gamma   90.00
#
_symmetry.space_group_name_H-M   'P 1'
#
loop_
_entity.id
_entity.type
_entity.pdbx_description
1 polymer ?
#
loop_
_entity_poly.entity_id
_entity_poly.type
_entity_poly.pdbx_seq_one_letter_code
_entity_poly.pdbx_strand_id
1 'polypeptide(L)'
;MSGFVSIAAGLLVRKFGKETIEKILPPTITGPISMIIGLTLAVNAVGDAINPAAENPTAWLIVSLVTFISTVLYSKYLKGFLGQLPLLLGALTGCACAAVFYFTGTNLFRTIPDVALESSLWRLGPIAIPAFTLPKFSMTALLGIMPIAIATIPESTAHMYQLDVYVNDVAKKKGQKLGYNLIDLLDRNLIGDGLCDMISGFVGGPAGTNYGENISTMAITKVFSVPVLAAAAIIAMIISCFTPLISAIYSIPTAVIGGLEVYLFGAIAAQGIAIMIDKNVDMFSSKNIAVIALIMMIGVGGQYAFPGGNIPFFGFNIPCVAGASISGIILNALLSIGEKK
;
A
#
# COMPACT_ATOMS: atom_id res chain seq x y z
N MET A 1 -11.07 11.88 -3.26
CA MET A 1 -11.61 11.39 -4.55
C MET A 1 -11.57 9.86 -4.64
N SER A 2 -10.49 9.17 -4.19
CA SER A 2 -10.44 7.70 -4.04
C SER A 2 -11.66 7.15 -3.31
N GLY A 3 -12.04 7.77 -2.20
CA GLY A 3 -13.18 7.35 -1.40
C GLY A 3 -14.52 7.27 -2.15
N PHE A 4 -14.74 8.09 -3.18
CA PHE A 4 -15.94 7.97 -4.02
C PHE A 4 -15.94 6.66 -4.82
N VAL A 5 -14.77 6.21 -5.28
CA VAL A 5 -14.64 4.94 -6.02
C VAL A 5 -14.94 3.77 -5.09
N SER A 6 -14.36 3.77 -3.89
CA SER A 6 -14.60 2.75 -2.87
C SER A 6 -16.07 2.71 -2.44
N ILE A 7 -16.72 3.88 -2.22
CA ILE A 7 -18.16 3.96 -1.91
C ILE A 7 -19.01 3.43 -3.07
N ALA A 8 -18.69 3.82 -4.30
CA ALA A 8 -19.42 3.34 -5.48
C ALA A 8 -19.31 1.82 -5.62
N ALA A 9 -18.13 1.25 -5.41
CA ALA A 9 -17.91 -0.19 -5.39
C ALA A 9 -18.73 -0.86 -4.27
N GLY A 10 -18.70 -0.31 -3.05
CA GLY A 10 -19.51 -0.81 -1.94
C GLY A 10 -21.02 -0.78 -2.22
N LEU A 11 -21.51 0.29 -2.82
CA LEU A 11 -22.92 0.38 -3.25
C LEU A 11 -23.29 -0.63 -4.35
N LEU A 12 -22.35 -0.90 -5.28
CA LEU A 12 -22.52 -1.95 -6.29
C LEU A 12 -22.59 -3.33 -5.65
N VAL A 13 -21.68 -3.64 -4.71
CA VAL A 13 -21.72 -4.90 -3.94
C VAL A 13 -23.05 -5.04 -3.21
N ARG A 14 -23.51 -3.97 -2.56
CA ARG A 14 -24.78 -3.96 -1.81
C ARG A 14 -25.99 -4.24 -2.69
N LYS A 15 -26.00 -3.72 -3.92
CA LYS A 15 -27.12 -3.84 -4.84
C LYS A 15 -27.09 -5.14 -5.64
N PHE A 16 -25.94 -5.58 -6.07
CA PHE A 16 -25.78 -6.67 -7.05
C PHE A 16 -25.05 -7.90 -6.49
N GLY A 17 -24.59 -7.85 -5.24
CA GLY A 17 -23.79 -8.91 -4.63
C GLY A 17 -22.28 -8.81 -4.90
N LYS A 18 -21.51 -9.50 -4.08
CA LYS A 18 -20.02 -9.51 -4.13
C LYS A 18 -19.47 -10.06 -5.45
N GLU A 19 -20.17 -10.99 -6.08
CA GLU A 19 -19.79 -11.57 -7.38
C GLU A 19 -19.68 -10.53 -8.51
N THR A 20 -20.33 -9.38 -8.36
CA THR A 20 -20.29 -8.29 -9.34
C THR A 20 -18.89 -7.67 -9.42
N ILE A 21 -18.23 -7.49 -8.29
CA ILE A 21 -16.86 -6.98 -8.27
C ILE A 21 -15.92 -7.97 -8.95
N GLU A 22 -16.05 -9.27 -8.69
CA GLU A 22 -15.23 -10.30 -9.32
C GLU A 22 -15.45 -10.38 -10.84
N LYS A 23 -16.63 -10.00 -11.33
CA LYS A 23 -16.90 -9.92 -12.78
C LYS A 23 -16.29 -8.68 -13.44
N ILE A 24 -16.31 -7.53 -12.76
CA ILE A 24 -15.77 -6.27 -13.30
C ILE A 24 -14.24 -6.24 -13.18
N LEU A 25 -13.72 -6.74 -12.07
CA LEU A 25 -12.31 -6.78 -11.71
C LEU A 25 -11.86 -8.23 -11.48
N PRO A 26 -11.84 -9.07 -12.52
CA PRO A 26 -11.38 -10.45 -12.38
C PRO A 26 -9.88 -10.48 -12.02
N PRO A 27 -9.39 -11.61 -11.49
CA PRO A 27 -7.98 -11.78 -11.13
C PRO A 27 -7.00 -11.56 -12.27
N THR A 28 -7.44 -11.72 -13.52
CA THR A 28 -6.70 -11.38 -14.74
C THR A 28 -6.43 -9.87 -14.92
N ILE A 29 -7.16 -9.03 -14.20
CA ILE A 29 -6.96 -7.58 -14.14
C ILE A 29 -6.24 -7.20 -12.85
N THR A 30 -6.75 -7.67 -11.71
CA THR A 30 -6.27 -7.23 -10.39
C THR A 30 -4.88 -7.72 -10.07
N GLY A 31 -4.52 -8.95 -10.48
CA GLY A 31 -3.17 -9.48 -10.33
C GLY A 31 -2.10 -8.63 -11.06
N PRO A 32 -2.23 -8.43 -12.37
CA PRO A 32 -1.30 -7.57 -13.12
C PRO A 32 -1.27 -6.12 -12.63
N ILE A 33 -2.39 -5.53 -12.19
CA ILE A 33 -2.40 -4.19 -11.62
C ILE A 33 -1.55 -4.14 -10.34
N SER A 34 -1.70 -5.11 -9.44
CA SER A 34 -0.86 -5.20 -8.25
C SER A 34 0.62 -5.37 -8.62
N MET A 35 0.93 -6.19 -9.64
CA MET A 35 2.30 -6.34 -10.11
C MET A 35 2.90 -5.03 -10.61
N ILE A 36 2.20 -4.29 -11.47
CA ILE A 36 2.72 -3.04 -12.03
C ILE A 36 2.86 -1.95 -10.96
N ILE A 37 2.03 -1.92 -9.92
CA ILE A 37 2.21 -0.99 -8.79
C ILE A 37 3.58 -1.22 -8.15
N GLY A 38 3.91 -2.45 -7.78
CA GLY A 38 5.21 -2.76 -7.21
C GLY A 38 6.39 -2.49 -8.16
N LEU A 39 6.24 -2.86 -9.44
CA LEU A 39 7.31 -2.71 -10.44
C LEU A 39 7.56 -1.26 -10.87
N THR A 40 6.53 -0.42 -10.92
CA THR A 40 6.71 1.01 -11.26
C THR A 40 7.41 1.78 -10.13
N LEU A 41 7.25 1.34 -8.89
CA LEU A 41 7.94 1.90 -7.73
C LEU A 41 9.39 1.38 -7.59
N ALA A 42 9.75 0.32 -8.31
CA ALA A 42 11.11 -0.25 -8.25
C ALA A 42 12.20 0.75 -8.64
N VAL A 43 11.89 1.71 -9.53
CA VAL A 43 12.84 2.77 -9.92
C VAL A 43 13.22 3.63 -8.72
N ASN A 44 12.24 4.03 -7.91
CA ASN A 44 12.46 4.82 -6.71
C ASN A 44 13.21 3.97 -5.65
N ALA A 45 12.74 2.75 -5.40
CA ALA A 45 13.36 1.84 -4.45
C ALA A 45 14.85 1.59 -4.74
N VAL A 46 15.18 1.32 -6.00
CA VAL A 46 16.58 1.09 -6.42
C VAL A 46 17.37 2.40 -6.37
N GLY A 47 16.77 3.53 -6.76
CA GLY A 47 17.39 4.85 -6.67
C GLY A 47 17.74 5.24 -5.24
N ASP A 48 16.83 4.97 -4.28
CA ASP A 48 17.04 5.23 -2.87
C ASP A 48 17.99 4.20 -2.23
N ALA A 49 17.99 2.96 -2.72
CA ALA A 49 18.91 1.92 -2.24
C ALA A 49 20.35 2.13 -2.75
N ILE A 50 20.52 2.63 -3.98
CA ILE A 50 21.82 2.80 -4.65
C ILE A 50 21.94 4.24 -5.11
N ASN A 51 22.62 5.08 -4.36
CA ASN A 51 22.86 6.47 -4.72
C ASN A 51 24.33 6.70 -5.09
N PRO A 52 24.70 6.70 -6.39
CA PRO A 52 26.10 6.92 -6.82
C PRO A 52 26.59 8.33 -6.55
N ALA A 53 25.67 9.30 -6.38
CA ALA A 53 25.98 10.71 -6.10
C ALA A 53 26.09 11.01 -4.59
N ALA A 54 25.91 10.01 -3.71
CA ALA A 54 26.09 10.21 -2.28
C ALA A 54 27.56 10.55 -1.95
N GLU A 55 27.76 11.26 -0.87
CA GLU A 55 29.11 11.61 -0.36
C GLU A 55 29.99 10.35 -0.13
N ASN A 56 29.37 9.27 0.36
CA ASN A 56 30.00 7.96 0.47
C ASN A 56 29.09 6.85 -0.09
N PRO A 57 29.17 6.57 -1.41
CA PRO A 57 28.30 5.59 -2.07
C PRO A 57 28.46 4.17 -1.52
N THR A 58 29.65 3.82 -1.05
CA THR A 58 29.93 2.48 -0.47
C THR A 58 29.21 2.30 0.86
N ALA A 59 29.29 3.28 1.76
CA ALA A 59 28.57 3.25 3.04
C ALA A 59 27.05 3.22 2.81
N TRP A 60 26.56 4.00 1.84
CA TRP A 60 25.16 4.03 1.44
C TRP A 60 24.69 2.64 1.03
N LEU A 61 25.39 2.00 0.08
CA LEU A 61 25.05 0.66 -0.40
C LEU A 61 25.10 -0.40 0.71
N ILE A 62 26.10 -0.34 1.60
CA ILE A 62 26.21 -1.29 2.73
C ILE A 62 24.99 -1.15 3.64
N VAL A 63 24.61 0.06 4.02
CA VAL A 63 23.44 0.30 4.88
C VAL A 63 22.16 -0.20 4.23
N SER A 64 21.97 0.07 2.94
CA SER A 64 20.81 -0.41 2.18
C SER A 64 20.76 -1.94 2.11
N LEU A 65 21.87 -2.60 1.78
CA LEU A 65 21.95 -4.07 1.74
C LEU A 65 21.73 -4.71 3.11
N VAL A 66 22.32 -4.17 4.16
CA VAL A 66 22.10 -4.66 5.54
C VAL A 66 20.63 -4.54 5.91
N THR A 67 19.99 -3.42 5.58
CA THR A 67 18.55 -3.22 5.83
C THR A 67 17.71 -4.23 5.06
N PHE A 68 17.95 -4.38 3.77
CA PHE A 68 17.24 -5.32 2.92
C PHE A 68 17.37 -6.76 3.41
N ILE A 69 18.62 -7.24 3.61
CA ILE A 69 18.89 -8.62 4.02
C ILE A 69 18.31 -8.89 5.40
N SER A 70 18.50 -7.98 6.37
CA SER A 70 17.93 -8.16 7.71
C SER A 70 16.40 -8.23 7.67
N THR A 71 15.73 -7.39 6.88
CA THR A 71 14.28 -7.41 6.70
C THR A 71 13.80 -8.75 6.15
N VAL A 72 14.46 -9.28 5.11
CA VAL A 72 14.15 -10.60 4.53
C VAL A 72 14.34 -11.72 5.55
N LEU A 73 15.46 -11.69 6.30
CA LEU A 73 15.74 -12.70 7.32
C LEU A 73 14.71 -12.64 8.46
N TYR A 74 14.35 -11.45 8.91
CA TYR A 74 13.31 -11.27 9.93
C TYR A 74 11.95 -11.75 9.46
N SER A 75 11.57 -11.43 8.24
CA SER A 75 10.32 -11.91 7.63
C SER A 75 10.25 -13.44 7.55
N LYS A 76 11.37 -14.10 7.28
CA LYS A 76 11.42 -15.55 7.11
C LYS A 76 11.57 -16.34 8.41
N TYR A 77 12.41 -15.88 9.33
CA TYR A 77 12.84 -16.69 10.47
C TYR A 77 12.22 -16.28 11.80
N LEU A 78 11.81 -15.03 11.96
CA LEU A 78 11.14 -14.60 13.19
C LEU A 78 9.70 -15.14 13.22
N LYS A 79 9.27 -15.54 14.41
CA LYS A 79 7.92 -16.04 14.66
C LYS A 79 7.26 -15.23 15.78
N GLY A 80 5.94 -15.40 15.93
CA GLY A 80 5.19 -14.69 16.94
C GLY A 80 5.13 -13.18 16.66
N PHE A 81 5.12 -12.39 17.70
CA PHE A 81 4.99 -10.93 17.61
C PHE A 81 6.12 -10.26 16.80
N LEU A 82 7.38 -10.63 17.02
CA LEU A 82 8.53 -10.08 16.28
C LEU A 82 8.47 -10.42 14.79
N GLY A 83 7.93 -11.57 14.42
CA GLY A 83 7.74 -11.96 13.02
C GLY A 83 6.72 -11.12 12.26
N GLN A 84 5.96 -10.26 12.95
CA GLN A 84 5.02 -9.32 12.31
C GLN A 84 5.62 -7.92 12.11
N LEU A 85 6.83 -7.71 12.58
CA LEU A 85 7.51 -6.41 12.54
C LEU A 85 8.81 -6.42 11.70
N PRO A 86 8.90 -7.18 10.59
CA PRO A 86 10.15 -7.32 9.86
C PRO A 86 10.66 -5.98 9.30
N LEU A 87 9.76 -5.13 8.82
CA LEU A 87 10.09 -3.80 8.30
C LEU A 87 10.64 -2.89 9.39
N LEU A 88 9.99 -2.86 10.56
CA LEU A 88 10.45 -2.06 11.70
C LEU A 88 11.83 -2.53 12.20
N LEU A 89 12.00 -3.85 12.36
CA LEU A 89 13.27 -4.43 12.82
C LEU A 89 14.39 -4.23 11.79
N GLY A 90 14.05 -4.33 10.49
CA GLY A 90 14.95 -4.02 9.39
C GLY A 90 15.40 -2.56 9.40
N ALA A 91 14.45 -1.63 9.59
CA ALA A 91 14.74 -0.20 9.72
C ALA A 91 15.68 0.07 10.92
N LEU A 92 15.38 -0.51 12.07
CA LEU A 92 16.23 -0.36 13.28
C LEU A 92 17.65 -0.91 13.05
N THR A 93 17.77 -2.07 12.40
CA THR A 93 19.08 -2.67 12.06
C THR A 93 19.83 -1.79 11.07
N GLY A 94 19.16 -1.26 10.05
CA GLY A 94 19.74 -0.33 9.10
C GLY A 94 20.20 0.98 9.74
N CYS A 95 19.37 1.55 10.63
CA CYS A 95 19.75 2.74 11.40
C CYS A 95 20.93 2.48 12.34
N ALA A 96 20.99 1.30 12.97
CA ALA A 96 22.15 0.92 13.77
C ALA A 96 23.42 0.81 12.93
N CYS A 97 23.32 0.24 11.72
CA CYS A 97 24.44 0.19 10.77
C CYS A 97 24.87 1.62 10.34
N ALA A 98 23.91 2.50 10.04
CA ALA A 98 24.20 3.89 9.70
C ALA A 98 24.87 4.65 10.87
N ALA A 99 24.47 4.35 12.11
CA ALA A 99 25.11 4.93 13.29
C ALA A 99 26.57 4.53 13.43
N VAL A 100 26.93 3.29 13.06
CA VAL A 100 28.35 2.88 13.03
C VAL A 100 29.14 3.75 12.05
N PHE A 101 28.59 4.01 10.86
CA PHE A 101 29.23 4.91 9.89
C PHE A 101 29.31 6.35 10.39
N TYR A 102 28.32 6.83 11.13
CA TYR A 102 28.36 8.16 11.75
C TYR A 102 29.56 8.31 12.69
N PHE A 103 29.86 7.31 13.53
CA PHE A 103 31.02 7.33 14.42
C PHE A 103 32.37 7.22 13.66
N THR A 104 32.34 6.76 12.41
CA THR A 104 33.56 6.73 11.55
C THR A 104 33.70 7.98 10.67
N GLY A 105 32.83 8.98 10.87
CA GLY A 105 32.86 10.27 10.17
C GLY A 105 31.98 10.40 8.95
N THR A 106 31.15 9.39 8.62
CA THR A 106 30.20 9.46 7.49
C THR A 106 28.79 9.61 8.01
N ASN A 107 28.17 10.79 7.86
CA ASN A 107 26.80 11.02 8.28
C ASN A 107 25.81 10.66 7.14
N LEU A 108 25.02 9.63 7.36
CA LEU A 108 23.96 9.18 6.44
C LEU A 108 22.56 9.59 6.91
N PHE A 109 22.42 10.12 8.13
CA PHE A 109 21.13 10.54 8.67
C PHE A 109 20.63 11.80 7.97
N ARG A 110 19.33 11.85 7.70
CA ARG A 110 18.71 13.00 7.06
C ARG A 110 18.57 14.16 8.07
N THR A 111 18.82 15.35 7.59
CA THR A 111 18.47 16.58 8.33
C THR A 111 17.00 16.91 8.05
N ILE A 112 16.27 17.24 9.10
CA ILE A 112 14.87 17.64 8.97
C ILE A 112 14.83 19.06 8.45
N PRO A 113 14.11 19.35 7.35
CA PRO A 113 13.91 20.72 6.91
C PRO A 113 13.15 21.51 7.99
N ASP A 114 13.62 22.70 8.34
CA ASP A 114 12.97 23.57 9.33
C ASP A 114 11.51 23.86 8.95
N VAL A 115 11.21 23.97 7.66
CA VAL A 115 9.86 24.15 7.11
C VAL A 115 8.88 23.06 7.55
N ALA A 116 9.33 21.81 7.71
CA ALA A 116 8.47 20.72 8.17
C ALA A 116 8.05 20.88 9.64
N LEU A 117 8.86 21.58 10.44
CA LEU A 117 8.57 21.89 11.83
C LEU A 117 7.78 23.20 11.97
N GLU A 118 7.89 24.12 11.02
CA GLU A 118 7.20 25.42 11.00
C GLU A 118 5.75 25.33 10.51
N SER A 119 5.41 24.27 9.75
CA SER A 119 4.08 24.09 9.19
C SER A 119 3.01 23.62 10.19
N SER A 120 3.34 23.48 11.47
CA SER A 120 2.37 23.11 12.51
C SER A 120 1.44 24.29 12.84
N LEU A 121 0.12 23.99 13.06
CA LEU A 121 -0.84 25.01 13.50
C LEU A 121 -0.47 25.65 14.84
N TRP A 122 0.11 24.88 15.72
CA TRP A 122 0.52 25.31 17.05
C TRP A 122 1.61 24.40 17.58
N ARG A 123 2.64 24.97 18.18
CA ARG A 123 3.77 24.24 18.74
C ARG A 123 4.09 24.72 20.15
N LEU A 124 4.16 23.79 21.09
CA LEU A 124 4.62 24.03 22.46
C LEU A 124 5.67 22.99 22.81
N GLY A 125 6.94 23.33 22.69
CA GLY A 125 8.07 22.45 22.99
C GLY A 125 8.00 21.14 22.14
N PRO A 126 7.88 19.96 22.79
CA PRO A 126 7.87 18.68 22.09
C PRO A 126 6.51 18.29 21.48
N ILE A 127 5.49 19.12 21.64
CA ILE A 127 4.14 18.86 21.15
C ILE A 127 3.80 19.86 20.04
N ALA A 128 3.29 19.36 18.92
CA ALA A 128 2.80 20.19 17.83
C ALA A 128 1.49 19.62 17.27
N ILE A 129 0.55 20.50 16.95
CA ILE A 129 -0.69 20.12 16.27
C ILE A 129 -0.43 20.19 14.76
N PRO A 130 -0.74 19.15 13.98
CA PRO A 130 -0.57 19.15 12.53
C PRO A 130 -1.30 20.31 11.86
N ALA A 131 -0.74 20.81 10.77
CA ALA A 131 -1.41 21.80 9.93
C ALA A 131 -2.53 21.11 9.14
N PHE A 132 -3.77 21.39 9.50
CA PHE A 132 -4.93 20.96 8.74
C PHE A 132 -5.08 21.83 7.49
N THR A 133 -5.20 21.19 6.33
CA THR A 133 -5.36 21.89 5.05
C THR A 133 -6.64 21.46 4.37
N LEU A 134 -7.39 22.44 3.86
CA LEU A 134 -8.58 22.15 3.08
C LEU A 134 -8.20 21.63 1.69
N PRO A 135 -9.00 20.69 1.14
CA PRO A 135 -8.72 20.11 -0.17
C PRO A 135 -8.79 21.17 -1.27
N LYS A 136 -7.82 21.12 -2.20
CA LYS A 136 -7.83 21.90 -3.43
C LYS A 136 -8.23 20.99 -4.60
N PHE A 137 -9.14 21.46 -5.45
CA PHE A 137 -9.50 20.73 -6.65
C PHE A 137 -8.35 20.72 -7.65
N SER A 138 -7.96 19.55 -8.11
CA SER A 138 -6.97 19.36 -9.17
C SER A 138 -7.40 18.20 -10.08
N MET A 139 -7.59 18.48 -11.37
CA MET A 139 -7.96 17.47 -12.36
C MET A 139 -6.84 16.42 -12.51
N THR A 140 -5.58 16.84 -12.46
CA THR A 140 -4.42 15.93 -12.52
C THR A 140 -4.39 14.97 -11.34
N ALA A 141 -4.62 15.47 -10.11
CA ALA A 141 -4.70 14.63 -8.93
C ALA A 141 -5.90 13.65 -8.99
N LEU A 142 -7.03 14.12 -9.52
CA LEU A 142 -8.23 13.29 -9.70
C LEU A 142 -7.96 12.14 -10.66
N LEU A 143 -7.40 12.41 -11.84
CA LEU A 143 -7.07 11.40 -12.84
C LEU A 143 -5.95 10.46 -12.37
N GLY A 144 -5.08 10.92 -11.48
CA GLY A 144 -4.02 10.10 -10.90
C GLY A 144 -4.52 9.11 -9.83
N ILE A 145 -5.39 9.58 -8.92
CA ILE A 145 -5.78 8.81 -7.72
C ILE A 145 -6.98 7.89 -7.96
N MET A 146 -8.00 8.34 -8.72
CA MET A 146 -9.22 7.55 -8.88
C MET A 146 -8.99 6.16 -9.50
N PRO A 147 -8.17 5.99 -10.55
CA PRO A 147 -7.92 4.67 -11.10
C PRO A 147 -7.10 3.76 -10.18
N ILE A 148 -6.22 4.34 -9.33
CA ILE A 148 -5.47 3.57 -8.34
C ILE A 148 -6.43 3.02 -7.28
N ALA A 149 -7.46 3.77 -6.89
CA ALA A 149 -8.50 3.30 -5.97
C ALA A 149 -9.22 2.04 -6.46
N ILE A 150 -9.29 1.81 -7.79
CA ILE A 150 -9.83 0.56 -8.35
C ILE A 150 -8.95 -0.64 -7.96
N ALA A 151 -7.64 -0.45 -7.86
CA ALA A 151 -6.69 -1.51 -7.49
C ALA A 151 -6.76 -1.88 -5.99
N THR A 152 -7.20 -0.96 -5.12
CA THR A 152 -7.33 -1.24 -3.68
C THR A 152 -8.58 -2.05 -3.33
N ILE A 153 -9.61 -2.09 -4.19
CA ILE A 153 -10.84 -2.84 -3.95
C ILE A 153 -10.60 -4.35 -3.81
N PRO A 154 -9.86 -5.03 -4.71
CA PRO A 154 -9.51 -6.44 -4.54
C PRO A 154 -8.66 -6.71 -3.31
N GLU A 155 -7.74 -5.82 -2.97
CA GLU A 155 -6.93 -5.91 -1.76
C GLU A 155 -7.81 -5.85 -0.51
N SER A 156 -8.71 -4.87 -0.40
CA SER A 156 -9.69 -4.76 0.69
C SER A 156 -10.58 -6.00 0.77
N THR A 157 -10.95 -6.57 -0.38
CA THR A 157 -11.74 -7.82 -0.44
C THR A 157 -10.93 -8.99 0.11
N ALA A 158 -9.67 -9.15 -0.29
CA ALA A 158 -8.79 -10.21 0.22
C ALA A 158 -8.59 -10.10 1.74
N HIS A 159 -8.40 -8.89 2.25
CA HIS A 159 -8.29 -8.65 3.69
C HIS A 159 -9.56 -9.00 4.47
N MET A 160 -10.75 -8.78 3.89
CA MET A 160 -12.00 -9.23 4.50
C MET A 160 -12.09 -10.76 4.58
N TYR A 161 -11.67 -11.49 3.54
CA TYR A 161 -11.58 -12.96 3.58
C TYR A 161 -10.60 -13.43 4.66
N GLN A 162 -9.44 -12.81 4.74
CA GLN A 162 -8.41 -13.13 5.74
C GLN A 162 -8.93 -12.89 7.17
N LEU A 163 -9.60 -11.77 7.39
CA LEU A 163 -10.19 -11.41 8.68
C LEU A 163 -11.28 -12.42 9.07
N ASP A 164 -12.15 -12.82 8.13
CA ASP A 164 -13.20 -13.81 8.36
C ASP A 164 -12.62 -15.14 8.84
N VAL A 165 -11.58 -15.64 8.18
CA VAL A 165 -10.88 -16.87 8.56
C VAL A 165 -10.31 -16.78 9.98
N TYR A 166 -9.63 -15.70 10.32
CA TYR A 166 -9.00 -15.55 11.63
C TYR A 166 -10.01 -15.38 12.76
N VAL A 167 -11.06 -14.59 12.56
CA VAL A 167 -12.12 -14.41 13.56
C VAL A 167 -12.85 -15.72 13.83
N ASN A 168 -13.19 -16.46 12.78
CA ASN A 168 -13.87 -17.75 12.92
C ASN A 168 -12.98 -18.81 13.56
N ASP A 169 -11.66 -18.85 13.30
CA ASP A 169 -10.73 -19.73 13.99
C ASP A 169 -10.69 -19.45 15.51
N VAL A 170 -10.62 -18.18 15.89
CA VAL A 170 -10.63 -17.81 17.31
C VAL A 170 -11.99 -18.11 17.96
N ALA A 171 -13.10 -17.83 17.27
CA ALA A 171 -14.45 -18.16 17.77
C ALA A 171 -14.61 -19.67 18.02
N LYS A 172 -14.15 -20.50 17.07
CA LYS A 172 -14.14 -21.95 17.19
C LYS A 172 -13.30 -22.43 18.39
N LYS A 173 -12.10 -21.87 18.56
CA LYS A 173 -11.22 -22.20 19.69
C LYS A 173 -11.79 -21.80 21.04
N LYS A 174 -12.64 -20.77 21.09
CA LYS A 174 -13.37 -20.32 22.29
C LYS A 174 -14.69 -21.07 22.52
N GLY A 175 -15.02 -22.07 21.68
CA GLY A 175 -16.25 -22.86 21.80
C GLY A 175 -17.53 -22.09 21.43
N GLN A 176 -17.41 -20.96 20.76
CA GLN A 176 -18.56 -20.19 20.27
C GLN A 176 -19.16 -20.89 19.05
N LYS A 177 -20.47 -21.12 19.09
CA LYS A 177 -21.20 -21.77 17.99
C LYS A 177 -21.55 -20.83 16.83
N LEU A 178 -21.36 -19.52 17.00
CA LEU A 178 -21.67 -18.51 16.00
C LEU A 178 -20.52 -18.39 15.01
N GLY A 179 -20.73 -18.81 13.77
CA GLY A 179 -19.93 -18.41 12.65
C GLY A 179 -20.30 -16.96 12.28
N TYR A 180 -19.30 -16.09 12.28
CA TYR A 180 -19.45 -14.76 11.70
C TYR A 180 -19.21 -14.87 10.20
N ASN A 181 -20.08 -14.27 9.40
CA ASN A 181 -19.84 -14.13 7.96
C ASN A 181 -19.44 -12.68 7.67
N LEU A 182 -18.15 -12.39 7.88
CA LEU A 182 -17.63 -11.03 7.67
C LEU A 182 -17.56 -10.67 6.18
N ILE A 183 -17.51 -11.68 5.32
CA ILE A 183 -17.46 -11.48 3.87
C ILE A 183 -18.77 -10.84 3.37
N ASP A 184 -19.90 -11.13 3.98
CA ASP A 184 -21.19 -10.52 3.63
C ASP A 184 -21.27 -9.04 4.02
N LEU A 185 -20.30 -8.54 4.79
CA LEU A 185 -20.14 -7.13 5.16
C LEU A 185 -19.16 -6.36 4.26
N LEU A 186 -18.74 -6.95 3.14
CA LEU A 186 -17.80 -6.33 2.21
C LEU A 186 -18.30 -4.97 1.70
N ASP A 187 -19.60 -4.84 1.47
CA ASP A 187 -20.24 -3.57 1.08
C ASP A 187 -20.00 -2.47 2.12
N ARG A 188 -20.14 -2.80 3.40
CA ARG A 188 -19.95 -1.88 4.52
C ARG A 188 -18.48 -1.52 4.69
N ASN A 189 -17.58 -2.50 4.51
CA ASN A 189 -16.14 -2.26 4.56
C ASN A 189 -15.72 -1.27 3.47
N LEU A 190 -16.12 -1.46 2.22
CA LEU A 190 -15.78 -0.57 1.11
C LEU A 190 -16.38 0.84 1.28
N ILE A 191 -17.63 0.94 1.77
CA ILE A 191 -18.25 2.24 2.06
C ILE A 191 -17.52 2.93 3.23
N GLY A 192 -17.18 2.20 4.29
CA GLY A 192 -16.45 2.72 5.44
C GLY A 192 -15.05 3.22 5.06
N ASP A 193 -14.30 2.42 4.30
CA ASP A 193 -12.99 2.77 3.76
C ASP A 193 -13.06 4.07 2.95
N GLY A 194 -14.01 4.15 2.01
CA GLY A 194 -14.22 5.34 1.21
C GLY A 194 -14.61 6.59 2.01
N LEU A 195 -15.43 6.45 3.06
CA LEU A 195 -15.77 7.56 3.97
C LEU A 195 -14.54 8.02 4.75
N CYS A 196 -13.72 7.09 5.25
CA CYS A 196 -12.47 7.42 5.96
C CYS A 196 -11.49 8.15 5.04
N ASP A 197 -11.34 7.72 3.79
CA ASP A 197 -10.54 8.40 2.78
C ASP A 197 -11.01 9.85 2.54
N MET A 198 -12.32 10.05 2.47
CA MET A 198 -12.88 11.40 2.30
C MET A 198 -12.59 12.27 3.52
N ILE A 199 -12.79 11.76 4.74
CA ILE A 199 -12.50 12.49 5.99
C ILE A 199 -11.01 12.83 6.05
N SER A 200 -10.13 11.86 5.78
CA SER A 200 -8.67 12.08 5.74
C SER A 200 -8.31 13.18 4.75
N GLY A 201 -8.83 13.11 3.52
CA GLY A 201 -8.59 14.13 2.51
C GLY A 201 -9.12 15.52 2.88
N PHE A 202 -10.23 15.61 3.63
CA PHE A 202 -10.75 16.90 4.10
C PHE A 202 -9.87 17.57 5.15
N VAL A 203 -9.17 16.79 5.97
CA VAL A 203 -8.24 17.32 6.97
C VAL A 203 -6.81 17.47 6.45
N GLY A 204 -6.56 17.14 5.18
CA GLY A 204 -5.24 17.28 4.54
C GLY A 204 -4.36 16.05 4.64
N GLY A 205 -4.93 14.89 5.03
CA GLY A 205 -4.25 13.61 5.04
C GLY A 205 -4.31 12.87 3.69
N PRO A 206 -3.47 11.85 3.48
CA PRO A 206 -3.52 10.98 2.30
C PRO A 206 -4.73 10.03 2.35
N ALA A 207 -5.05 9.44 1.19
CA ALA A 207 -5.94 8.30 1.12
C ALA A 207 -5.32 7.10 1.85
N GLY A 208 -6.14 6.31 2.52
CA GLY A 208 -5.73 5.11 3.22
C GLY A 208 -6.04 3.83 2.43
N THR A 209 -5.74 2.70 3.04
CA THR A 209 -6.16 1.37 2.60
C THR A 209 -6.20 0.43 3.81
N ASN A 210 -6.77 -0.75 3.64
CA ASN A 210 -6.73 -1.78 4.67
C ASN A 210 -5.33 -2.40 4.74
N TYR A 211 -4.74 -2.48 5.95
CA TYR A 211 -3.40 -3.05 6.15
C TYR A 211 -3.46 -4.50 6.63
N GLY A 212 -2.89 -5.41 5.84
CA GLY A 212 -2.76 -6.83 6.19
C GLY A 212 -1.90 -7.07 7.44
N GLU A 213 -0.93 -6.20 7.70
CA GLU A 213 -0.09 -6.23 8.90
C GLU A 213 -0.91 -6.07 10.18
N ASN A 214 -1.91 -5.21 10.17
CA ASN A 214 -2.82 -5.03 11.30
C ASN A 214 -3.66 -6.30 11.54
N ILE A 215 -4.17 -6.92 10.47
CA ILE A 215 -4.94 -8.17 10.56
C ILE A 215 -4.05 -9.30 11.09
N SER A 216 -2.80 -9.38 10.64
CA SER A 216 -1.83 -10.35 11.11
C SER A 216 -1.50 -10.15 12.59
N THR A 217 -1.35 -8.91 13.05
CA THR A 217 -1.16 -8.58 14.47
C THR A 217 -2.37 -8.98 15.30
N MET A 218 -3.59 -8.71 14.82
CA MET A 218 -4.82 -9.16 15.48
C MET A 218 -4.90 -10.69 15.58
N ALA A 219 -4.49 -11.41 14.53
CA ALA A 219 -4.49 -12.86 14.52
C ALA A 219 -3.53 -13.47 15.55
N ILE A 220 -2.36 -12.86 15.76
CA ILE A 220 -1.37 -13.32 16.75
C ILE A 220 -1.80 -13.00 18.17
N THR A 221 -2.24 -11.78 18.40
CA THR A 221 -2.73 -11.34 19.72
C THR A 221 -4.08 -11.94 20.07
N LYS A 222 -4.79 -12.49 19.07
CA LYS A 222 -6.18 -12.99 19.18
C LYS A 222 -7.16 -11.92 19.67
N VAL A 223 -6.87 -10.65 19.40
CA VAL A 223 -7.68 -9.50 19.77
C VAL A 223 -8.31 -8.91 18.52
N PHE A 224 -9.63 -9.08 18.39
CA PHE A 224 -10.45 -8.54 17.29
C PHE A 224 -11.51 -7.57 17.82
N SER A 225 -11.21 -6.90 18.92
CA SER A 225 -12.15 -6.00 19.61
C SER A 225 -12.15 -4.62 18.95
N VAL A 226 -13.30 -4.17 18.48
CA VAL A 226 -13.47 -2.81 17.91
C VAL A 226 -13.05 -1.70 18.87
N PRO A 227 -13.42 -1.73 20.19
CA PRO A 227 -12.92 -0.74 21.15
C PRO A 227 -11.40 -0.67 21.27
N VAL A 228 -10.70 -1.81 21.15
CA VAL A 228 -9.22 -1.83 21.16
C VAL A 228 -8.65 -1.15 19.93
N LEU A 229 -9.23 -1.41 18.75
CA LEU A 229 -8.83 -0.74 17.51
C LEU A 229 -9.09 0.76 17.56
N ALA A 230 -10.24 1.18 18.10
CA ALA A 230 -10.55 2.59 18.29
C ALA A 230 -9.57 3.27 19.27
N ALA A 231 -9.24 2.61 20.37
CA ALA A 231 -8.24 3.12 21.32
C ALA A 231 -6.85 3.23 20.68
N ALA A 232 -6.45 2.23 19.88
CA ALA A 232 -5.19 2.26 19.14
C ALA A 232 -5.12 3.44 18.15
N ALA A 233 -6.22 3.72 17.43
CA ALA A 233 -6.32 4.86 16.53
C ALA A 233 -6.19 6.20 17.28
N ILE A 234 -6.85 6.35 18.43
CA ILE A 234 -6.74 7.55 19.27
C ILE A 234 -5.30 7.73 19.79
N ILE A 235 -4.67 6.65 20.26
CA ILE A 235 -3.28 6.68 20.71
C ILE A 235 -2.36 7.08 19.57
N ALA A 236 -2.55 6.55 18.35
CA ALA A 236 -1.76 6.92 17.17
C ALA A 236 -1.91 8.42 16.85
N MET A 237 -3.13 8.98 16.93
CA MET A 237 -3.35 10.42 16.75
C MET A 237 -2.62 11.26 17.82
N ILE A 238 -2.61 10.83 19.08
CA ILE A 238 -1.89 11.53 20.16
C ILE A 238 -0.38 11.45 19.92
N ILE A 239 0.15 10.29 19.58
CA ILE A 239 1.57 10.06 19.30
C ILE A 239 2.03 10.91 18.10
N SER A 240 1.20 11.09 17.09
CA SER A 240 1.53 11.90 15.91
C SER A 240 1.77 13.39 16.23
N CYS A 241 1.30 13.87 17.38
CA CYS A 241 1.57 15.22 17.86
C CYS A 241 2.92 15.35 18.58
N PHE A 242 3.63 14.23 18.84
CA PHE A 242 4.89 14.23 19.57
C PHE A 242 6.08 14.44 18.64
N THR A 243 6.57 15.69 18.54
CA THR A 243 7.58 16.09 17.56
C THR A 243 8.93 15.36 17.67
N PRO A 244 9.45 14.96 18.84
CA PRO A 244 10.71 14.21 18.91
C PRO A 244 10.64 12.86 18.19
N LEU A 245 9.49 12.15 18.31
CA LEU A 245 9.30 10.88 17.60
C LEU A 245 9.21 11.10 16.09
N ILE A 246 8.45 12.12 15.67
CA ILE A 246 8.34 12.49 14.26
C ILE A 246 9.72 12.86 13.70
N SER A 247 10.48 13.65 14.44
CA SER A 247 11.86 14.00 14.06
C SER A 247 12.75 12.77 13.91
N ALA A 248 12.68 11.83 14.84
CA ALA A 248 13.44 10.58 14.75
C ALA A 248 13.05 9.76 13.50
N ILE A 249 11.76 9.67 13.15
CA ILE A 249 11.30 8.98 11.94
C ILE A 249 11.82 9.69 10.67
N TYR A 250 11.73 11.02 10.62
CA TYR A 250 12.23 11.78 9.47
C TYR A 250 13.76 11.76 9.33
N SER A 251 14.49 11.48 10.40
CA SER A 251 15.98 11.38 10.35
C SER A 251 16.47 10.03 9.80
N ILE A 252 15.58 9.03 9.60
CA ILE A 252 15.96 7.74 9.03
C ILE A 252 16.69 7.94 7.70
N PRO A 253 17.90 7.35 7.52
CA PRO A 253 18.66 7.49 6.27
C PRO A 253 17.87 7.02 5.05
N THR A 254 18.00 7.73 3.93
CA THR A 254 17.36 7.31 2.66
C THR A 254 17.86 5.92 2.22
N ALA A 255 19.13 5.59 2.49
CA ALA A 255 19.66 4.24 2.25
C ALA A 255 18.88 3.13 2.99
N VAL A 256 18.45 3.41 4.24
CA VAL A 256 17.61 2.48 5.01
C VAL A 256 16.23 2.36 4.35
N ILE A 257 15.63 3.49 3.97
CA ILE A 257 14.33 3.52 3.28
C ILE A 257 14.41 2.72 1.99
N GLY A 258 15.41 2.97 1.14
CA GLY A 258 15.62 2.23 -0.11
C GLY A 258 15.76 0.72 0.09
N GLY A 259 16.49 0.28 1.13
CA GLY A 259 16.61 -1.14 1.48
C GLY A 259 15.25 -1.77 1.87
N LEU A 260 14.39 -1.02 2.58
CA LEU A 260 13.03 -1.47 2.91
C LEU A 260 12.12 -1.48 1.68
N GLU A 261 12.19 -0.45 0.83
CA GLU A 261 11.37 -0.30 -0.37
C GLU A 261 11.62 -1.41 -1.37
N VAL A 262 12.87 -1.83 -1.58
CA VAL A 262 13.22 -2.96 -2.45
C VAL A 262 12.47 -4.22 -2.02
N TYR A 263 12.41 -4.50 -0.71
CA TYR A 263 11.65 -5.63 -0.20
C TYR A 263 10.14 -5.41 -0.33
N LEU A 264 9.64 -4.26 0.08
CA LEU A 264 8.21 -3.96 0.14
C LEU A 264 7.57 -3.95 -1.25
N PHE A 265 8.15 -3.21 -2.19
CA PHE A 265 7.58 -3.10 -3.54
C PHE A 265 7.76 -4.41 -4.34
N GLY A 266 8.86 -5.13 -4.08
CA GLY A 266 9.03 -6.49 -4.59
C GLY A 266 7.96 -7.45 -4.07
N ALA A 267 7.61 -7.37 -2.78
CA ALA A 267 6.55 -8.17 -2.18
C ALA A 267 5.17 -7.82 -2.76
N ILE A 268 4.87 -6.54 -3.01
CA ILE A 268 3.62 -6.11 -3.67
C ILE A 268 3.53 -6.70 -5.09
N ALA A 269 4.61 -6.65 -5.85
CA ALA A 269 4.63 -7.27 -7.18
C ALA A 269 4.42 -8.79 -7.13
N ALA A 270 5.04 -9.48 -6.17
CA ALA A 270 4.85 -10.91 -5.95
C ALA A 270 3.43 -11.27 -5.52
N GLN A 271 2.75 -10.42 -4.74
CA GLN A 271 1.34 -10.60 -4.40
C GLN A 271 0.44 -10.60 -5.63
N GLY A 272 0.72 -9.77 -6.64
CA GLY A 272 -0.02 -9.79 -7.91
C GLY A 272 0.04 -11.16 -8.59
N ILE A 273 1.21 -11.81 -8.58
CA ILE A 273 1.38 -13.18 -9.07
C ILE A 273 0.58 -14.17 -8.20
N ALA A 274 0.68 -14.04 -6.89
CA ALA A 274 -0.03 -14.92 -5.96
C ALA A 274 -1.55 -14.86 -6.14
N ILE A 275 -2.12 -13.68 -6.38
CA ILE A 275 -3.56 -13.50 -6.68
C ILE A 275 -3.95 -14.31 -7.93
N MET A 276 -3.17 -14.25 -8.99
CA MET A 276 -3.47 -14.98 -10.22
C MET A 276 -3.40 -16.51 -10.02
N ILE A 277 -2.43 -16.98 -9.23
CA ILE A 277 -2.28 -18.41 -8.91
C ILE A 277 -3.41 -18.89 -8.00
N ASP A 278 -3.72 -18.16 -6.92
CA ASP A 278 -4.77 -18.53 -5.96
C ASP A 278 -6.15 -18.63 -6.62
N LYS A 279 -6.43 -17.73 -7.54
CA LYS A 279 -7.68 -17.69 -8.30
C LYS A 279 -7.67 -18.55 -9.56
N ASN A 280 -6.63 -19.39 -9.76
CA ASN A 280 -6.50 -20.32 -10.87
C ASN A 280 -6.70 -19.66 -12.24
N VAL A 281 -6.07 -18.49 -12.45
CA VAL A 281 -6.12 -17.80 -13.74
C VAL A 281 -5.51 -18.69 -14.82
N ASP A 282 -6.29 -19.00 -15.87
CA ASP A 282 -5.79 -19.73 -17.03
C ASP A 282 -4.83 -18.84 -17.84
N MET A 283 -3.53 -19.10 -17.66
CA MET A 283 -2.46 -18.36 -18.34
C MET A 283 -2.27 -18.79 -19.80
N PHE A 284 -3.00 -19.80 -20.27
CA PHE A 284 -2.98 -20.25 -21.66
C PHE A 284 -4.15 -19.71 -22.48
N SER A 285 -5.15 -19.10 -21.84
CA SER A 285 -6.25 -18.43 -22.52
C SER A 285 -5.74 -17.19 -23.26
N SER A 286 -5.96 -17.10 -24.58
CA SER A 286 -5.56 -15.96 -25.41
C SER A 286 -6.14 -14.63 -24.89
N LYS A 287 -7.36 -14.66 -24.34
CA LYS A 287 -8.01 -13.50 -23.72
C LYS A 287 -7.23 -13.02 -22.50
N ASN A 288 -6.93 -13.94 -21.58
CA ASN A 288 -6.24 -13.61 -20.34
C ASN A 288 -4.82 -13.09 -20.65
N ILE A 289 -4.10 -13.75 -21.56
CA ILE A 289 -2.78 -13.29 -22.00
C ILE A 289 -2.86 -11.87 -22.56
N ALA A 290 -3.83 -11.57 -23.43
CA ALA A 290 -3.96 -10.24 -24.04
C ALA A 290 -4.21 -9.15 -22.99
N VAL A 291 -5.09 -9.41 -22.01
CA VAL A 291 -5.39 -8.46 -20.94
C VAL A 291 -4.17 -8.24 -20.04
N ILE A 292 -3.53 -9.33 -19.58
CA ILE A 292 -2.35 -9.27 -18.74
C ILE A 292 -1.21 -8.54 -19.46
N ALA A 293 -0.94 -8.89 -20.73
CA ALA A 293 0.11 -8.28 -21.52
C ALA A 293 -0.12 -6.77 -21.71
N LEU A 294 -1.36 -6.35 -22.00
CA LEU A 294 -1.70 -4.93 -22.16
C LEU A 294 -1.44 -4.15 -20.86
N ILE A 295 -1.90 -4.67 -19.71
CA ILE A 295 -1.70 -4.03 -18.41
C ILE A 295 -0.21 -3.91 -18.10
N MET A 296 0.55 -4.99 -18.27
CA MET A 296 1.99 -5.00 -18.01
C MET A 296 2.76 -4.03 -18.91
N MET A 297 2.47 -4.03 -20.22
CA MET A 297 3.16 -3.17 -21.18
C MET A 297 2.85 -1.69 -20.98
N ILE A 298 1.60 -1.32 -20.73
CA ILE A 298 1.25 0.08 -20.45
C ILE A 298 1.79 0.51 -19.08
N GLY A 299 1.65 -0.32 -18.04
CA GLY A 299 2.07 0.03 -16.69
C GLY A 299 3.59 0.18 -16.58
N VAL A 300 4.33 -0.87 -16.89
CA VAL A 300 5.79 -0.87 -16.80
C VAL A 300 6.42 -0.05 -17.94
N GLY A 301 5.98 -0.28 -19.18
CA GLY A 301 6.50 0.44 -20.35
C GLY A 301 6.23 1.95 -20.27
N GLY A 302 5.04 2.36 -19.78
CA GLY A 302 4.69 3.76 -19.58
C GLY A 302 5.60 4.46 -18.56
N GLN A 303 6.01 3.75 -17.49
CA GLN A 303 6.92 4.29 -16.49
C GLN A 303 8.28 4.70 -17.08
N TYR A 304 8.78 3.95 -18.06
CA TYR A 304 10.06 4.22 -18.69
C TYR A 304 9.95 5.10 -19.94
N ALA A 305 8.84 5.01 -20.68
CA ALA A 305 8.66 5.75 -21.93
C ALA A 305 8.29 7.22 -21.72
N PHE A 306 7.64 7.55 -20.62
CA PHE A 306 7.13 8.91 -20.37
C PHE A 306 7.74 9.52 -19.10
N PRO A 307 8.06 10.83 -19.13
CA PRO A 307 8.60 11.54 -17.96
C PRO A 307 7.68 11.40 -16.74
N GLY A 308 8.24 10.92 -15.62
CA GLY A 308 7.48 10.70 -14.38
C GLY A 308 6.37 9.64 -14.49
N GLY A 309 6.43 8.74 -15.50
CA GLY A 309 5.44 7.69 -15.70
C GLY A 309 4.03 8.22 -16.05
N ASN A 310 3.94 9.40 -16.65
CA ASN A 310 2.68 10.03 -17.00
C ASN A 310 2.43 10.01 -18.51
N ILE A 311 1.41 9.30 -18.94
CA ILE A 311 1.00 9.19 -20.35
C ILE A 311 0.24 10.45 -20.75
N PRO A 312 0.68 11.19 -21.77
CA PRO A 312 -0.07 12.34 -22.27
C PRO A 312 -1.32 11.86 -23.01
N PHE A 313 -2.49 12.31 -22.57
CA PHE A 313 -3.78 11.93 -23.16
C PHE A 313 -4.71 13.14 -23.23
N PHE A 314 -5.00 13.64 -24.44
CA PHE A 314 -5.89 14.79 -24.69
C PHE A 314 -5.62 16.02 -23.80
N GLY A 315 -4.36 16.36 -23.59
CA GLY A 315 -3.96 17.51 -22.77
C GLY A 315 -3.90 17.26 -21.25
N PHE A 316 -4.18 16.03 -20.81
CA PHE A 316 -4.02 15.57 -19.43
C PHE A 316 -2.85 14.59 -19.33
N ASN A 317 -2.26 14.51 -18.15
CA ASN A 317 -1.24 13.53 -17.83
C ASN A 317 -1.88 12.43 -16.97
N ILE A 318 -1.97 11.21 -17.53
CA ILE A 318 -2.53 10.05 -16.83
C ILE A 318 -1.39 9.17 -16.34
N PRO A 319 -1.28 8.86 -15.03
CA PRO A 319 -0.31 7.90 -14.53
C PRO A 319 -0.41 6.55 -15.27
N CYS A 320 0.74 5.96 -15.61
CA CYS A 320 0.80 4.71 -16.40
C CYS A 320 0.01 3.56 -15.75
N VAL A 321 0.03 3.45 -14.41
CA VAL A 321 -0.76 2.46 -13.66
C VAL A 321 -2.26 2.67 -13.89
N ALA A 322 -2.70 3.93 -13.88
CA ALA A 322 -4.09 4.30 -14.15
C ALA A 322 -4.51 3.96 -15.59
N GLY A 323 -3.68 4.35 -16.56
CA GLY A 323 -3.89 4.02 -17.97
C GLY A 323 -3.93 2.52 -18.22
N ALA A 324 -3.04 1.76 -17.61
CA ALA A 324 -2.99 0.31 -17.67
C ALA A 324 -4.27 -0.34 -17.10
N SER A 325 -4.72 0.13 -15.94
CA SER A 325 -5.93 -0.38 -15.29
C SER A 325 -7.17 -0.17 -16.14
N ILE A 326 -7.38 1.07 -16.63
CA ILE A 326 -8.51 1.42 -17.50
C ILE A 326 -8.48 0.60 -18.80
N SER A 327 -7.32 0.54 -19.45
CA SER A 327 -7.14 -0.20 -20.69
C SER A 327 -7.41 -1.70 -20.52
N GLY A 328 -6.93 -2.29 -19.42
CA GLY A 328 -7.17 -3.69 -19.07
C GLY A 328 -8.66 -3.99 -18.85
N ILE A 329 -9.38 -3.13 -18.15
CA ILE A 329 -10.82 -3.27 -17.90
C ILE A 329 -11.59 -3.19 -19.24
N ILE A 330 -11.26 -2.20 -20.07
CA ILE A 330 -11.92 -2.03 -21.37
C ILE A 330 -11.65 -3.25 -22.27
N LEU A 331 -10.39 -3.70 -22.38
CA LEU A 331 -10.04 -4.84 -23.22
C LEU A 331 -10.72 -6.12 -22.73
N ASN A 332 -10.72 -6.37 -21.41
CA ASN A 332 -11.41 -7.52 -20.84
C ASN A 332 -12.91 -7.50 -21.14
N ALA A 333 -13.55 -6.34 -21.02
CA ALA A 333 -14.96 -6.18 -21.35
C ALA A 333 -15.23 -6.45 -22.85
N LEU A 334 -14.40 -5.92 -23.75
CA LEU A 334 -14.52 -6.16 -25.18
C LEU A 334 -14.36 -7.64 -25.56
N LEU A 335 -13.34 -8.30 -24.99
CA LEU A 335 -13.07 -9.72 -25.27
C LEU A 335 -14.09 -10.67 -24.61
N SER A 336 -14.85 -10.19 -23.64
CA SER A 336 -15.95 -10.95 -23.03
C SER A 336 -17.26 -10.93 -23.86
N ILE A 337 -17.33 -10.06 -24.88
CA ILE A 337 -18.49 -9.98 -25.78
C ILE A 337 -18.50 -11.23 -26.65
N GLY A 338 -19.52 -12.07 -26.51
CA GLY A 338 -19.69 -13.30 -27.29
C GLY A 338 -19.18 -14.58 -26.60
N GLU A 339 -18.57 -14.51 -25.43
CA GLU A 339 -18.35 -15.72 -24.62
C GLU A 339 -19.71 -16.25 -24.14
N LYS A 340 -20.08 -17.41 -24.66
CA LYS A 340 -21.24 -18.16 -24.13
C LYS A 340 -20.93 -18.57 -22.68
N LYS A 341 -21.81 -18.18 -21.77
CA LYS A 341 -21.77 -18.61 -20.37
C LYS A 341 -21.90 -20.12 -20.25
#